data_e56ed5cac05b33bb4a2a3421c55785eb
#
_entry.id   e56ed5cac05b33bb4a2a3421c55785eb
#
_cell.length_a   1.000
_cell.length_b   1.000
_cell.length_c   1.000
_cell.angle_alpha   90.00
_cell.angle_beta   90.00
_cell.angle_gamma   90.00
#
_symmetry.space_group_name_H-M   'P 1'
#
loop_
_entity.id
_entity.type
_entity.pdbx_description
1 polymer ?
#
loop_
_entity_poly.entity_id
_entity_poly.type
_entity_poly.pdbx_seq_one_letter_code
_entity_poly.pdbx_strand_id
1 'polypeptide(L)'
;METIANFGDEKLASEALARVKPQLAALSPDQLLQVNLDVQTAASTVLGALPEIRAFRERILKELPAFDVAAFDSLEDCVLALSAAQATFQTATTPADDLEPLAAEGLRLREMLLAEARALSLRGLVDKHKLENLKGATSRMNIAQDLQALSTVLLDSWSKIQGKSPTTQEDLLTASRIGTRLTRLVGARDQGPALVAEATDQRLRAFTLMLRTYEEARAAIGYLRRREEDAESIAPTLYPGKGKRRSSEPELATSPATQPATGSAHVAADSTQPIPVVTPAQISLIAIWHRHQQMSRLTLR
;
A
#
# COMPACT_ATOMS: atom_id res chain seq x y z
N MET A 1 6.52 -24.34 11.84
CA MET A 1 6.26 -24.95 10.51
C MET A 1 5.62 -24.01 9.52
N GLU A 2 5.09 -22.85 9.94
CA GLU A 2 4.47 -21.81 9.08
C GLU A 2 5.44 -21.04 8.17
N THR A 3 6.71 -20.92 8.54
CA THR A 3 7.68 -20.09 7.82
C THR A 3 8.11 -20.66 6.46
N ILE A 4 8.06 -21.97 6.25
CA ILE A 4 8.51 -22.62 5.00
C ILE A 4 7.40 -22.63 3.94
N ALA A 5 6.13 -22.76 4.35
CA ALA A 5 4.99 -22.67 3.44
C ALA A 5 4.87 -21.25 2.83
N ASN A 6 5.08 -20.22 3.63
CA ASN A 6 4.98 -18.83 3.19
C ASN A 6 6.05 -18.44 2.14
N PHE A 7 7.26 -19.01 2.21
CA PHE A 7 8.32 -18.75 1.21
C PHE A 7 8.02 -19.35 -0.16
N GLY A 8 7.32 -20.49 -0.21
CA GLY A 8 6.91 -21.14 -1.45
C GLY A 8 5.86 -20.31 -2.20
N ASP A 9 4.87 -19.81 -1.48
CA ASP A 9 3.76 -19.02 -2.02
C ASP A 9 4.23 -17.63 -2.49
N GLU A 10 5.15 -17.01 -1.77
CA GLU A 10 5.73 -15.71 -2.15
C GLU A 10 6.55 -15.78 -3.43
N LYS A 11 7.31 -16.87 -3.61
CA LYS A 11 8.07 -17.11 -4.84
C LYS A 11 7.16 -17.36 -6.03
N LEU A 12 6.12 -18.18 -5.88
CA LEU A 12 5.12 -18.42 -6.92
C LEU A 12 4.40 -17.13 -7.34
N ALA A 13 4.03 -16.30 -6.37
CA ALA A 13 3.38 -15.02 -6.63
C ALA A 13 4.31 -14.04 -7.37
N SER A 14 5.59 -13.99 -7.03
CA SER A 14 6.60 -13.17 -7.71
C SER A 14 6.85 -13.66 -9.14
N GLU A 15 6.94 -14.96 -9.36
CA GLU A 15 7.08 -15.55 -10.71
C GLU A 15 5.83 -15.30 -11.57
N ALA A 16 4.64 -15.43 -11.00
CA ALA A 16 3.40 -15.11 -11.67
C ALA A 16 3.34 -13.64 -12.11
N LEU A 17 3.73 -12.72 -11.22
CA LEU A 17 3.84 -11.29 -11.55
C LEU A 17 4.81 -11.04 -12.71
N ALA A 18 5.94 -11.74 -12.76
CA ALA A 18 6.87 -11.64 -13.87
C ALA A 18 6.28 -12.14 -15.20
N ARG A 19 5.48 -13.23 -15.17
CA ARG A 19 4.82 -13.77 -16.36
C ARG A 19 3.78 -12.82 -16.94
N VAL A 20 2.98 -12.16 -16.12
CA VAL A 20 1.93 -11.22 -16.57
C VAL A 20 2.43 -9.79 -16.80
N LYS A 21 3.71 -9.50 -16.51
CA LYS A 21 4.30 -8.16 -16.66
C LYS A 21 4.06 -7.50 -18.02
N PRO A 22 4.17 -8.20 -19.16
CA PRO A 22 3.86 -7.60 -20.46
C PRO A 22 2.40 -7.15 -20.57
N GLN A 23 1.46 -7.93 -20.04
CA GLN A 23 0.02 -7.61 -20.04
C GLN A 23 -0.27 -6.41 -19.12
N LEU A 24 0.39 -6.33 -17.95
CA LEU A 24 0.28 -5.18 -17.07
C LEU A 24 0.79 -3.90 -17.73
N ALA A 25 1.91 -3.97 -18.45
CA ALA A 25 2.48 -2.83 -19.16
C ALA A 25 1.60 -2.35 -20.34
N ALA A 26 0.82 -3.23 -20.95
CA ALA A 26 -0.08 -2.90 -22.04
C ALA A 26 -1.34 -2.12 -21.58
N LEU A 27 -1.66 -2.14 -20.29
CA LEU A 27 -2.80 -1.37 -19.74
C LEU A 27 -2.48 0.13 -19.73
N SER A 28 -3.31 0.94 -20.38
CA SER A 28 -3.19 2.39 -20.32
C SER A 28 -3.75 2.95 -19.00
N PRO A 29 -3.23 4.08 -18.48
CA PRO A 29 -3.63 4.63 -17.18
C PRO A 29 -5.13 4.95 -17.05
N ASP A 30 -5.78 5.33 -18.15
CA ASP A 30 -7.23 5.60 -18.24
C ASP A 30 -8.10 4.34 -18.12
N GLN A 31 -7.52 3.17 -18.33
CA GLN A 31 -8.18 1.89 -18.22
C GLN A 31 -8.12 1.26 -16.83
N LEU A 32 -7.33 1.85 -15.93
CA LEU A 32 -7.12 1.29 -14.61
C LEU A 32 -8.35 1.44 -13.72
N LEU A 33 -8.73 0.35 -13.08
CA LEU A 33 -9.85 0.31 -12.15
C LEU A 33 -9.37 0.56 -10.73
N GLN A 34 -10.15 1.33 -9.96
CA GLN A 34 -9.86 1.52 -8.54
C GLN A 34 -10.10 0.22 -7.77
N VAL A 35 -9.20 -0.08 -6.84
CA VAL A 35 -9.35 -1.24 -5.95
C VAL A 35 -10.45 -0.95 -4.94
N ASN A 36 -11.64 -1.48 -5.18
CA ASN A 36 -12.85 -1.30 -4.39
C ASN A 36 -13.37 -2.60 -3.75
N LEU A 37 -12.52 -3.63 -3.76
CA LEU A 37 -12.75 -4.93 -3.17
C LEU A 37 -11.63 -5.24 -2.17
N ASP A 38 -11.92 -6.10 -1.20
CA ASP A 38 -10.87 -6.74 -0.42
C ASP A 38 -10.10 -7.72 -1.31
N VAL A 39 -8.81 -7.43 -1.53
CA VAL A 39 -7.95 -8.19 -2.45
C VAL A 39 -7.79 -9.63 -2.00
N GLN A 40 -7.67 -9.89 -0.70
CA GLN A 40 -7.49 -11.23 -0.15
C GLN A 40 -8.74 -12.09 -0.38
N THR A 41 -9.91 -11.52 -0.09
CA THR A 41 -11.18 -12.17 -0.32
C THR A 41 -11.41 -12.43 -1.81
N ALA A 42 -11.12 -11.46 -2.68
CA ALA A 42 -11.25 -11.64 -4.12
C ALA A 42 -10.31 -12.73 -4.65
N ALA A 43 -9.04 -12.72 -4.22
CA ALA A 43 -8.06 -13.74 -4.62
C ALA A 43 -8.50 -15.14 -4.18
N SER A 44 -8.91 -15.32 -2.92
CA SER A 44 -9.36 -16.62 -2.41
C SER A 44 -10.61 -17.12 -3.13
N THR A 45 -11.55 -16.23 -3.46
CA THR A 45 -12.77 -16.57 -4.21
C THR A 45 -12.41 -17.08 -5.61
N VAL A 46 -11.55 -16.36 -6.33
CA VAL A 46 -11.17 -16.76 -7.71
C VAL A 46 -10.35 -18.05 -7.70
N LEU A 47 -9.36 -18.18 -6.80
CA LEU A 47 -8.56 -19.41 -6.68
C LEU A 47 -9.42 -20.63 -6.29
N GLY A 48 -10.39 -20.44 -5.41
CA GLY A 48 -11.33 -21.50 -5.02
C GLY A 48 -12.23 -21.95 -6.17
N ALA A 49 -12.66 -21.03 -7.04
CA ALA A 49 -13.48 -21.30 -8.20
C ALA A 49 -12.68 -21.85 -9.41
N LEU A 50 -11.37 -21.66 -9.42
CA LEU A 50 -10.50 -21.93 -10.57
C LEU A 50 -10.58 -23.36 -11.10
N PRO A 51 -10.63 -24.44 -10.28
CA PRO A 51 -10.77 -25.82 -10.78
C PRO A 51 -12.05 -26.03 -11.58
N GLU A 52 -13.18 -25.50 -11.09
CA GLU A 52 -14.47 -25.60 -11.78
C GLU A 52 -14.50 -24.75 -13.06
N ILE A 53 -13.96 -23.54 -13.02
CA ILE A 53 -13.82 -22.66 -14.18
C ILE A 53 -13.01 -23.36 -15.28
N ARG A 54 -11.86 -23.96 -14.94
CA ARG A 54 -10.99 -24.67 -15.88
C ARG A 54 -11.65 -25.89 -16.53
N ALA A 55 -12.59 -26.54 -15.86
CA ALA A 55 -13.35 -27.66 -16.46
C ALA A 55 -14.16 -27.23 -17.69
N PHE A 56 -14.48 -25.94 -17.86
CA PHE A 56 -15.18 -25.42 -19.03
C PHE A 56 -14.27 -25.06 -20.21
N ARG A 57 -12.95 -25.15 -20.07
CA ARG A 57 -11.97 -24.73 -21.09
C ARG A 57 -12.25 -25.34 -22.47
N GLU A 58 -12.42 -26.66 -22.55
CA GLU A 58 -12.67 -27.37 -23.81
C GLU A 58 -14.01 -26.94 -24.44
N ARG A 59 -15.01 -26.70 -23.61
CA ARG A 59 -16.33 -26.27 -24.06
C ARG A 59 -16.29 -24.82 -24.56
N ILE A 60 -15.53 -23.95 -23.90
CA ILE A 60 -15.28 -22.56 -24.33
C ILE A 60 -14.62 -22.56 -25.72
N LEU A 61 -13.53 -23.33 -25.90
CA LEU A 61 -12.84 -23.44 -27.17
C LEU A 61 -13.77 -23.88 -28.31
N LYS A 62 -14.71 -24.79 -28.05
CA LYS A 62 -15.63 -25.33 -29.05
C LYS A 62 -16.78 -24.38 -29.36
N GLU A 63 -17.36 -23.75 -28.33
CA GLU A 63 -18.62 -22.99 -28.47
C GLU A 63 -18.39 -21.48 -28.63
N LEU A 64 -17.22 -20.98 -28.25
CA LEU A 64 -16.84 -19.56 -28.25
C LEU A 64 -15.48 -19.33 -28.95
N PRO A 65 -15.41 -19.53 -30.30
CA PRO A 65 -14.13 -19.51 -31.03
C PRO A 65 -13.42 -18.13 -31.02
N ALA A 66 -14.12 -17.04 -30.69
CA ALA A 66 -13.58 -15.70 -30.61
C ALA A 66 -13.11 -15.35 -29.18
N PHE A 67 -13.23 -16.26 -28.20
CA PHE A 67 -12.84 -16.02 -26.83
C PHE A 67 -11.32 -16.09 -26.67
N ASP A 68 -10.75 -15.17 -25.89
CA ASP A 68 -9.31 -15.18 -25.58
C ASP A 68 -8.98 -16.25 -24.53
N VAL A 69 -8.67 -17.45 -25.04
CA VAL A 69 -8.30 -18.59 -24.18
C VAL A 69 -6.95 -18.38 -23.51
N ALA A 70 -6.04 -17.60 -24.10
CA ALA A 70 -4.74 -17.32 -23.48
C ALA A 70 -4.90 -16.46 -22.24
N ALA A 71 -5.78 -15.45 -22.27
CA ALA A 71 -6.15 -14.67 -21.09
C ALA A 71 -6.82 -15.57 -20.04
N PHE A 72 -7.74 -16.45 -20.43
CA PHE A 72 -8.39 -17.41 -19.53
C PHE A 72 -7.38 -18.35 -18.85
N ASP A 73 -6.44 -18.90 -19.60
CA ASP A 73 -5.40 -19.80 -19.06
C ASP A 73 -4.45 -19.08 -18.09
N SER A 74 -4.29 -17.74 -18.24
CA SER A 74 -3.47 -16.91 -17.36
C SER A 74 -4.16 -16.44 -16.07
N LEU A 75 -5.43 -16.80 -15.83
CA LEU A 75 -6.22 -16.30 -14.71
C LEU A 75 -5.56 -16.56 -13.35
N GLU A 76 -4.98 -17.76 -13.14
CA GLU A 76 -4.25 -18.06 -11.90
C GLU A 76 -3.05 -17.12 -11.71
N ASP A 77 -2.27 -16.89 -12.78
CA ASP A 77 -1.14 -15.98 -12.73
C ASP A 77 -1.58 -14.54 -12.43
N CYS A 78 -2.74 -14.11 -12.96
CA CYS A 78 -3.30 -12.79 -12.67
C CYS A 78 -3.67 -12.63 -11.19
N VAL A 79 -4.25 -13.66 -10.56
CA VAL A 79 -4.60 -13.64 -9.13
C VAL A 79 -3.35 -13.64 -8.25
N LEU A 80 -2.37 -14.50 -8.56
CA LEU A 80 -1.11 -14.55 -7.81
C LEU A 80 -0.32 -13.24 -7.97
N ALA A 81 -0.31 -12.66 -9.17
CA ALA A 81 0.30 -11.35 -9.42
C ALA A 81 -0.36 -10.22 -8.62
N LEU A 82 -1.69 -10.23 -8.50
CA LEU A 82 -2.41 -9.29 -7.65
C LEU A 82 -2.03 -9.44 -6.18
N SER A 83 -1.90 -10.67 -5.69
CA SER A 83 -1.48 -10.96 -4.31
C SER A 83 -0.06 -10.44 -4.05
N ALA A 84 0.89 -10.64 -4.98
CA ALA A 84 2.25 -10.09 -4.90
C ALA A 84 2.26 -8.55 -4.90
N ALA A 85 1.49 -7.93 -5.81
CA ALA A 85 1.38 -6.47 -5.90
C ALA A 85 0.75 -5.87 -4.63
N GLN A 86 -0.23 -6.55 -4.03
CA GLN A 86 -0.84 -6.16 -2.76
C GLN A 86 0.16 -6.24 -1.61
N ALA A 87 0.96 -7.29 -1.51
CA ALA A 87 2.01 -7.42 -0.49
C ALA A 87 3.07 -6.32 -0.63
N THR A 88 3.50 -6.02 -1.86
CA THR A 88 4.42 -4.92 -2.15
C THR A 88 3.84 -3.56 -1.72
N PHE A 89 2.57 -3.32 -2.04
CA PHE A 89 1.87 -2.09 -1.63
C PHE A 89 1.76 -1.97 -0.10
N GLN A 90 1.42 -3.04 0.60
CA GLN A 90 1.36 -3.06 2.07
C GLN A 90 2.72 -2.75 2.68
N THR A 91 3.79 -3.38 2.17
CA THR A 91 5.16 -3.12 2.63
C THR A 91 5.56 -1.66 2.38
N ALA A 92 5.26 -1.11 1.20
CA ALA A 92 5.59 0.27 0.85
C ALA A 92 4.82 1.31 1.69
N THR A 93 3.60 0.99 2.11
CA THR A 93 2.74 1.89 2.91
C THR A 93 2.90 1.72 4.41
N THR A 94 3.59 0.65 4.88
CA THR A 94 3.84 0.45 6.31
C THR A 94 4.90 1.44 6.79
N PRO A 95 4.60 2.27 7.80
CA PRO A 95 5.56 3.20 8.36
C PRO A 95 6.78 2.47 8.94
N ALA A 96 7.96 3.07 8.81
CA ALA A 96 9.15 2.61 9.54
C ALA A 96 9.05 3.11 11.01
N ASP A 97 8.42 2.32 11.87
CA ASP A 97 8.12 2.69 13.27
C ASP A 97 9.38 2.99 14.13
N ASP A 98 10.54 2.50 13.70
CA ASP A 98 11.80 2.62 14.45
C ASP A 98 12.49 3.99 14.30
N LEU A 99 12.05 4.87 13.41
CA LEU A 99 12.80 6.10 13.08
C LEU A 99 12.81 7.12 14.24
N GLU A 100 11.66 7.39 14.85
CA GLU A 100 11.56 8.40 15.91
C GLU A 100 12.28 7.98 17.21
N PRO A 101 12.08 6.76 17.75
CA PRO A 101 12.83 6.30 18.91
C PRO A 101 14.34 6.30 18.67
N LEU A 102 14.77 5.83 17.49
CA LEU A 102 16.19 5.80 17.13
C LEU A 102 16.79 7.19 16.97
N ALA A 103 16.02 8.15 16.42
CA ALA A 103 16.47 9.55 16.32
C ALA A 103 16.60 10.21 17.68
N ALA A 104 15.68 9.95 18.61
CA ALA A 104 15.76 10.46 19.98
C ALA A 104 16.98 9.89 20.73
N GLU A 105 17.23 8.59 20.61
CA GLU A 105 18.42 7.94 21.17
C GLU A 105 19.70 8.50 20.54
N GLY A 106 19.71 8.65 19.21
CA GLY A 106 20.83 9.25 18.49
C GLY A 106 21.12 10.68 18.90
N LEU A 107 20.09 11.50 19.10
CA LEU A 107 20.26 12.87 19.59
C LEU A 107 20.90 12.90 20.97
N ARG A 108 20.39 12.10 21.91
CA ARG A 108 20.95 12.01 23.29
C ARG A 108 22.40 11.57 23.24
N LEU A 109 22.74 10.56 22.49
CA LEU A 109 24.11 10.05 22.37
C LEU A 109 25.04 11.08 21.70
N ARG A 110 24.55 11.78 20.66
CA ARG A 110 25.28 12.89 20.03
C ARG A 110 25.63 14.00 21.02
N GLU A 111 24.68 14.45 21.84
CA GLU A 111 24.89 15.51 22.82
C GLU A 111 25.95 15.09 23.87
N MET A 112 25.87 13.87 24.35
CA MET A 112 26.84 13.29 25.26
C MET A 112 28.24 13.27 24.66
N LEU A 113 28.41 12.69 23.49
CA LEU A 113 29.69 12.58 22.79
C LEU A 113 30.26 13.94 22.39
N LEU A 114 29.42 14.90 22.02
CA LEU A 114 29.85 16.25 21.67
C LEU A 114 30.34 17.00 22.86
N ALA A 115 29.70 16.91 24.04
CA ALA A 115 30.14 17.52 25.28
C ALA A 115 31.52 16.96 25.69
N GLU A 116 31.67 15.64 25.61
CA GLU A 116 32.93 14.97 25.91
C GLU A 116 34.05 15.35 24.93
N ALA A 117 33.77 15.34 23.62
CA ALA A 117 34.75 15.72 22.59
C ALA A 117 35.23 17.17 22.79
N ARG A 118 34.35 18.08 23.18
CA ARG A 118 34.70 19.48 23.51
C ARG A 118 35.60 19.55 24.75
N ALA A 119 35.27 18.82 25.82
CA ALA A 119 36.09 18.79 27.02
C ALA A 119 37.50 18.22 26.74
N LEU A 120 37.59 17.16 25.94
CA LEU A 120 38.87 16.57 25.52
C LEU A 120 39.69 17.49 24.60
N SER A 121 39.00 18.25 23.73
CA SER A 121 39.61 19.24 22.86
C SER A 121 40.24 20.38 23.64
N LEU A 122 39.58 20.89 24.67
CA LEU A 122 40.14 21.91 25.57
C LEU A 122 41.42 21.42 26.32
N ARG A 123 41.54 20.11 26.51
CA ARG A 123 42.74 19.48 27.09
C ARG A 123 43.81 19.14 26.02
N GLY A 124 43.59 19.48 24.76
CA GLY A 124 44.50 19.18 23.64
C GLY A 124 44.61 17.71 23.27
N LEU A 125 43.65 16.86 23.71
CA LEU A 125 43.61 15.43 23.41
C LEU A 125 42.89 15.09 22.13
N VAL A 126 41.97 15.96 21.67
CA VAL A 126 41.19 15.87 20.43
C VAL A 126 41.38 17.16 19.66
N ASP A 127 41.52 17.07 18.35
CA ASP A 127 41.66 18.20 17.44
C ASP A 127 40.35 19.01 17.34
N LYS A 128 40.39 20.29 17.73
CA LYS A 128 39.27 21.20 17.71
C LYS A 128 38.70 21.38 16.30
N HIS A 129 39.54 21.46 15.28
CA HIS A 129 39.10 21.67 13.90
C HIS A 129 38.23 20.52 13.38
N LYS A 130 38.42 19.29 13.87
CA LYS A 130 37.57 18.14 13.53
C LYS A 130 36.12 18.30 14.05
N LEU A 131 35.91 19.10 15.11
CA LEU A 131 34.57 19.34 15.68
C LEU A 131 33.84 20.52 15.00
N GLU A 132 34.53 21.37 14.26
CA GLU A 132 33.94 22.53 13.57
C GLU A 132 33.10 22.12 12.36
N ASN A 133 33.30 20.92 11.83
CA ASN A 133 32.61 20.39 10.68
C ASN A 133 31.30 19.68 11.01
N LEU A 134 30.87 19.64 12.29
CA LEU A 134 29.62 19.02 12.68
C LEU A 134 28.42 19.82 12.16
N LYS A 135 27.40 19.10 11.68
CA LYS A 135 26.22 19.69 11.02
C LYS A 135 25.16 20.22 11.99
N GLY A 136 25.21 19.80 13.25
CA GLY A 136 24.21 20.18 14.25
C GLY A 136 22.99 19.25 14.29
N ALA A 137 22.09 19.51 15.24
CA ALA A 137 20.93 18.65 15.50
C ALA A 137 19.65 19.11 14.76
N THR A 138 19.76 19.85 13.64
CA THR A 138 18.63 20.47 12.94
C THR A 138 17.82 19.45 12.12
N SER A 139 18.39 18.30 11.76
CA SER A 139 17.69 17.24 11.05
C SER A 139 18.18 15.86 11.52
N ARG A 140 17.35 14.82 11.29
CA ARG A 140 17.74 13.43 11.61
C ARG A 140 18.98 12.99 10.83
N MET A 141 19.14 13.42 9.58
CA MET A 141 20.32 13.14 8.78
C MET A 141 21.58 13.80 9.38
N ASN A 142 21.47 15.05 9.85
CA ASN A 142 22.58 15.74 10.50
C ASN A 142 22.99 15.05 11.80
N ILE A 143 22.03 14.58 12.61
CA ILE A 143 22.30 13.78 13.82
C ILE A 143 23.07 12.51 13.44
N ALA A 144 22.64 11.81 12.38
CA ALA A 144 23.30 10.59 11.92
C ALA A 144 24.75 10.84 11.46
N GLN A 145 24.97 11.90 10.69
CA GLN A 145 26.30 12.29 10.22
C GLN A 145 27.22 12.73 11.38
N ASP A 146 26.70 13.50 12.32
CA ASP A 146 27.46 13.95 13.48
C ASP A 146 27.84 12.78 14.39
N LEU A 147 26.97 11.78 14.59
CA LEU A 147 27.28 10.56 15.32
C LEU A 147 28.43 9.78 14.69
N GLN A 148 28.43 9.65 13.36
CA GLN A 148 29.50 8.99 12.63
C GLN A 148 30.82 9.78 12.75
N ALA A 149 30.75 11.11 12.60
CA ALA A 149 31.91 11.98 12.69
C ALA A 149 32.53 11.97 14.12
N LEU A 150 31.69 12.11 15.16
CA LEU A 150 32.11 12.06 16.55
C LEU A 150 32.73 10.72 16.92
N SER A 151 32.10 9.61 16.53
CA SER A 151 32.64 8.28 16.76
C SER A 151 34.00 8.12 16.11
N THR A 152 34.17 8.56 14.85
CA THR A 152 35.43 8.48 14.12
C THR A 152 36.53 9.33 14.82
N VAL A 153 36.22 10.59 15.15
CA VAL A 153 37.17 11.50 15.77
C VAL A 153 37.64 10.98 17.14
N LEU A 154 36.73 10.44 17.94
CA LEU A 154 37.06 9.89 19.26
C LEU A 154 37.78 8.55 19.17
N LEU A 155 37.43 7.69 18.23
CA LEU A 155 38.15 6.43 17.94
C LEU A 155 39.56 6.68 17.44
N ASP A 156 39.79 7.63 16.54
CA ASP A 156 41.11 8.02 16.05
C ASP A 156 42.02 8.51 17.23
N SER A 157 41.40 9.12 18.20
CA SER A 157 42.09 9.66 19.40
C SER A 157 42.12 8.69 20.57
N TRP A 158 41.60 7.45 20.42
CA TRP A 158 41.33 6.52 21.51
C TRP A 158 42.54 6.26 22.39
N SER A 159 43.72 6.04 21.81
CA SER A 159 44.95 5.81 22.54
C SER A 159 45.35 6.96 23.52
N LYS A 160 44.91 8.19 23.21
CA LYS A 160 45.18 9.39 24.02
C LYS A 160 44.11 9.65 25.07
N ILE A 161 42.86 9.21 24.84
CA ILE A 161 41.70 9.53 25.67
C ILE A 161 41.26 8.39 26.57
N GLN A 162 41.69 7.16 26.30
CA GLN A 162 41.38 6.00 27.13
C GLN A 162 41.77 6.23 28.61
N GLY A 163 40.86 6.00 29.53
CA GLY A 163 41.04 6.25 30.97
C GLY A 163 40.98 7.71 31.38
N LYS A 164 40.80 8.68 30.45
CA LYS A 164 40.65 10.10 30.71
C LYS A 164 39.26 10.65 30.42
N SER A 165 38.39 9.81 29.88
CA SER A 165 37.03 10.07 29.52
C SER A 165 36.13 8.98 30.10
N PRO A 166 34.88 9.30 30.51
CA PRO A 166 33.88 8.32 30.91
C PRO A 166 33.32 7.54 29.72
N THR A 167 33.48 8.05 28.49
CA THR A 167 33.05 7.39 27.27
C THR A 167 33.83 6.10 27.04
N THR A 168 33.11 5.02 26.73
CA THR A 168 33.72 3.73 26.42
C THR A 168 33.84 3.53 24.89
N GLN A 169 34.67 2.58 24.47
CA GLN A 169 34.75 2.21 23.05
C GLN A 169 33.44 1.66 22.55
N GLU A 170 32.66 0.96 23.37
CA GLU A 170 31.35 0.44 23.06
C GLU A 170 30.33 1.56 22.76
N ASP A 171 30.38 2.68 23.51
CA ASP A 171 29.56 3.85 23.23
C ASP A 171 29.85 4.43 21.84
N LEU A 172 31.12 4.48 21.45
CA LEU A 172 31.53 4.97 20.13
C LEU A 172 31.07 4.05 19.00
N LEU A 173 31.18 2.74 19.18
CA LEU A 173 30.69 1.75 18.22
C LEU A 173 29.17 1.79 18.15
N THR A 174 28.49 1.98 19.26
CA THR A 174 27.01 2.13 19.29
C THR A 174 26.58 3.40 18.57
N ALA A 175 27.27 4.53 18.77
CA ALA A 175 27.04 5.78 18.07
C ALA A 175 27.18 5.60 16.53
N SER A 176 28.23 4.90 16.08
CA SER A 176 28.44 4.59 14.67
C SER A 176 27.33 3.71 14.10
N ARG A 177 26.89 2.68 14.84
CA ARG A 177 25.77 1.80 14.43
C ARG A 177 24.45 2.56 14.33
N ILE A 178 24.13 3.40 15.33
CA ILE A 178 22.92 4.24 15.32
C ILE A 178 22.98 5.24 14.16
N GLY A 179 24.10 5.91 13.93
CA GLY A 179 24.29 6.84 12.82
C GLY A 179 24.06 6.16 11.46
N THR A 180 24.62 4.97 11.26
CA THR A 180 24.43 4.19 10.02
C THR A 180 22.97 3.77 9.84
N ARG A 181 22.31 3.30 10.92
CA ARG A 181 20.90 2.88 10.86
C ARG A 181 19.98 4.07 10.59
N LEU A 182 20.20 5.23 11.24
CA LEU A 182 19.46 6.46 10.96
C LEU A 182 19.62 6.91 9.50
N THR A 183 20.84 6.90 8.96
CA THR A 183 21.07 7.25 7.54
C THR A 183 20.23 6.39 6.61
N ARG A 184 20.17 5.07 6.85
CA ARG A 184 19.34 4.14 6.05
C ARG A 184 17.86 4.43 6.16
N LEU A 185 17.35 4.64 7.39
CA LEU A 185 15.94 4.89 7.62
C LEU A 185 15.47 6.24 7.04
N VAL A 186 16.30 7.29 7.16
CA VAL A 186 16.01 8.59 6.54
C VAL A 186 16.01 8.47 5.02
N GLY A 187 17.01 7.80 4.43
CA GLY A 187 17.05 7.57 2.97
C GLY A 187 15.86 6.74 2.46
N ALA A 188 15.47 5.71 3.21
CA ALA A 188 14.27 4.92 2.87
C ALA A 188 12.99 5.76 2.94
N ARG A 189 12.86 6.64 3.95
CA ARG A 189 11.73 7.56 4.06
C ARG A 189 11.65 8.55 2.90
N ASP A 190 12.78 9.09 2.46
CA ASP A 190 12.83 10.05 1.35
C ASP A 190 12.45 9.40 0.01
N GLN A 191 12.72 8.10 -0.16
CA GLN A 191 12.31 7.31 -1.33
C GLN A 191 10.87 6.78 -1.20
N GLY A 192 10.29 6.78 0.00
CA GLY A 192 8.97 6.22 0.30
C GLY A 192 7.86 6.67 -0.66
N PRO A 193 7.68 7.98 -0.95
CA PRO A 193 6.62 8.45 -1.85
C PRO A 193 6.70 7.85 -3.26
N ALA A 194 7.91 7.71 -3.81
CA ALA A 194 8.11 7.12 -5.13
C ALA A 194 7.80 5.61 -5.12
N LEU A 195 8.24 4.89 -4.09
CA LEU A 195 7.96 3.46 -3.92
C LEU A 195 6.46 3.19 -3.71
N VAL A 196 5.77 4.04 -2.93
CA VAL A 196 4.32 3.95 -2.75
C VAL A 196 3.58 4.21 -4.06
N ALA A 197 4.01 5.19 -4.84
CA ALA A 197 3.40 5.50 -6.14
C ALA A 197 3.56 4.33 -7.12
N GLU A 198 4.76 3.75 -7.21
CA GLU A 198 5.05 2.58 -8.06
C GLU A 198 4.24 1.35 -7.62
N ALA A 199 4.23 1.05 -6.32
CA ALA A 199 3.46 -0.06 -5.76
C ALA A 199 1.95 0.12 -5.96
N THR A 200 1.46 1.36 -5.90
CA THR A 200 0.05 1.70 -6.17
C THR A 200 -0.29 1.45 -7.64
N ASP A 201 0.52 1.93 -8.58
CA ASP A 201 0.30 1.71 -10.01
C ASP A 201 0.32 0.21 -10.35
N GLN A 202 1.30 -0.52 -9.84
CA GLN A 202 1.41 -1.96 -10.05
C GLN A 202 0.19 -2.72 -9.50
N ARG A 203 -0.29 -2.34 -8.30
CA ARG A 203 -1.50 -2.91 -7.69
C ARG A 203 -2.75 -2.62 -8.52
N LEU A 204 -2.93 -1.39 -9.01
CA LEU A 204 -4.07 -1.02 -9.87
C LEU A 204 -4.07 -1.81 -11.18
N ARG A 205 -2.90 -1.97 -11.82
CA ARG A 205 -2.75 -2.78 -13.04
C ARG A 205 -3.08 -4.24 -12.79
N ALA A 206 -2.50 -4.84 -11.75
CA ALA A 206 -2.74 -6.24 -11.41
C ALA A 206 -4.21 -6.50 -11.07
N PHE A 207 -4.84 -5.59 -10.31
CA PHE A 207 -6.26 -5.65 -10.00
C PHE A 207 -7.14 -5.55 -11.26
N THR A 208 -6.82 -4.60 -12.14
CA THR A 208 -7.56 -4.39 -13.39
C THR A 208 -7.47 -5.62 -14.29
N LEU A 209 -6.26 -6.19 -14.45
CA LEU A 209 -6.04 -7.37 -15.27
C LEU A 209 -6.82 -8.57 -14.71
N MET A 210 -6.65 -8.86 -13.43
CA MET A 210 -7.34 -9.98 -12.77
C MET A 210 -8.86 -9.84 -12.88
N LEU A 211 -9.41 -8.65 -12.57
CA LEU A 211 -10.84 -8.44 -12.60
C LEU A 211 -11.42 -8.60 -14.00
N ARG A 212 -10.78 -8.04 -15.03
CA ARG A 212 -11.23 -8.20 -16.43
C ARG A 212 -11.20 -9.66 -16.87
N THR A 213 -10.07 -10.33 -16.66
CA THR A 213 -9.92 -11.75 -17.04
C THR A 213 -10.95 -12.63 -16.32
N TYR A 214 -11.21 -12.37 -15.05
CA TYR A 214 -12.21 -13.11 -14.29
C TYR A 214 -13.64 -12.84 -14.77
N GLU A 215 -14.01 -11.58 -14.99
CA GLU A 215 -15.35 -11.23 -15.48
C GLU A 215 -15.61 -11.75 -16.91
N GLU A 216 -14.59 -11.79 -17.77
CA GLU A 216 -14.68 -12.43 -19.07
C GLU A 216 -14.92 -13.96 -18.94
N ALA A 217 -14.19 -14.63 -18.05
CA ALA A 217 -14.41 -16.05 -17.76
C ALA A 217 -15.82 -16.30 -17.19
N ARG A 218 -16.30 -15.45 -16.26
CA ARG A 218 -17.67 -15.50 -15.74
C ARG A 218 -18.72 -15.33 -16.84
N ALA A 219 -18.52 -14.37 -17.73
CA ALA A 219 -19.44 -14.11 -18.84
C ALA A 219 -19.51 -15.33 -19.79
N ALA A 220 -18.37 -15.96 -20.09
CA ALA A 220 -18.32 -17.17 -20.91
C ALA A 220 -19.07 -18.34 -20.24
N ILE A 221 -18.83 -18.57 -18.96
CA ILE A 221 -19.53 -19.61 -18.18
C ILE A 221 -21.03 -19.30 -18.10
N GLY A 222 -21.41 -18.06 -17.83
CA GLY A 222 -22.80 -17.62 -17.80
C GLY A 222 -23.54 -17.86 -19.12
N TYR A 223 -22.84 -17.66 -20.25
CA TYR A 223 -23.39 -17.99 -21.58
C TYR A 223 -23.58 -19.49 -21.76
N LEU A 224 -22.59 -20.30 -21.43
CA LEU A 224 -22.62 -21.76 -21.58
C LEU A 224 -23.63 -22.43 -20.63
N ARG A 225 -23.85 -21.83 -19.43
CA ARG A 225 -24.72 -22.35 -18.35
C ARG A 225 -26.05 -21.61 -18.22
N ARG A 226 -26.44 -20.81 -19.23
CA ARG A 226 -27.65 -19.99 -19.14
C ARG A 226 -28.95 -20.76 -18.95
N ARG A 227 -28.99 -22.04 -19.31
CA ARG A 227 -30.20 -22.88 -19.17
C ARG A 227 -30.26 -23.51 -17.76
N GLU A 228 -29.12 -23.80 -17.19
CA GLU A 228 -28.96 -24.45 -15.89
C GLU A 228 -29.03 -23.44 -14.74
N GLU A 229 -28.81 -22.17 -15.02
CA GLU A 229 -28.84 -21.03 -14.06
C GLU A 229 -27.91 -21.18 -12.85
N ASP A 230 -26.87 -22.04 -12.96
CA ASP A 230 -25.91 -22.36 -11.90
C ASP A 230 -24.54 -21.69 -12.08
N ALA A 231 -24.39 -20.80 -13.05
CA ALA A 231 -23.12 -20.12 -13.35
C ALA A 231 -22.52 -19.38 -12.14
N GLU A 232 -23.36 -18.88 -11.24
CA GLU A 232 -22.91 -18.17 -10.02
C GLU A 232 -22.26 -19.12 -8.99
N SER A 233 -22.61 -20.40 -8.97
CA SER A 233 -21.96 -21.39 -8.12
C SER A 233 -20.58 -21.77 -8.65
N ILE A 234 -20.38 -21.75 -9.97
CA ILE A 234 -19.14 -22.11 -10.67
C ILE A 234 -18.15 -20.93 -10.64
N ALA A 235 -18.64 -19.73 -10.97
CA ALA A 235 -17.85 -18.51 -11.01
C ALA A 235 -18.56 -17.39 -10.22
N PRO A 236 -18.39 -17.33 -8.90
CA PRO A 236 -19.09 -16.39 -8.03
C PRO A 236 -18.78 -14.93 -8.34
N THR A 237 -19.75 -14.03 -8.10
CA THR A 237 -19.47 -12.60 -8.22
C THR A 237 -18.51 -12.13 -7.14
N LEU A 238 -17.56 -11.27 -7.51
CA LEU A 238 -16.68 -10.61 -6.55
C LEU A 238 -17.35 -9.43 -5.83
N TYR A 239 -18.57 -9.07 -6.20
CA TYR A 239 -19.36 -7.97 -5.62
C TYR A 239 -20.60 -8.51 -4.91
N PRO A 240 -20.49 -9.06 -3.70
CA PRO A 240 -21.64 -9.54 -2.95
C PRO A 240 -22.60 -8.37 -2.68
N GLY A 241 -23.86 -8.51 -3.08
CA GLY A 241 -24.90 -7.50 -2.90
C GLY A 241 -25.38 -6.79 -4.18
N LYS A 242 -24.73 -6.96 -5.32
CA LYS A 242 -25.28 -6.57 -6.64
C LYS A 242 -26.06 -7.71 -7.33
N GLY A 243 -26.42 -8.76 -6.60
CA GLY A 243 -27.26 -9.84 -7.10
C GLY A 243 -28.64 -9.29 -7.54
N LYS A 244 -29.08 -9.75 -8.71
CA LYS A 244 -30.39 -9.55 -9.32
C LYS A 244 -31.47 -9.27 -8.27
N ARG A 245 -31.99 -8.03 -8.20
CA ARG A 245 -33.32 -7.81 -7.65
C ARG A 245 -34.23 -8.79 -8.39
N ARG A 246 -34.68 -9.85 -7.71
CA ARG A 246 -35.82 -10.61 -8.17
C ARG A 246 -36.91 -9.58 -8.45
N SER A 247 -37.30 -9.44 -9.70
CA SER A 247 -38.55 -8.77 -10.04
C SER A 247 -39.63 -9.61 -9.40
N SER A 248 -40.05 -9.20 -8.21
CA SER A 248 -41.31 -9.66 -7.65
C SER A 248 -42.36 -9.06 -8.56
N GLU A 249 -42.92 -9.92 -9.37
CA GLU A 249 -44.19 -9.73 -10.07
C GLU A 249 -45.21 -9.22 -9.04
N PRO A 250 -45.92 -8.12 -9.33
CA PRO A 250 -46.93 -7.64 -8.39
C PRO A 250 -48.11 -8.61 -8.41
N GLU A 251 -48.24 -9.42 -7.39
CA GLU A 251 -49.45 -10.20 -7.11
C GLU A 251 -50.61 -9.23 -6.86
N LEU A 252 -51.60 -9.27 -7.76
CA LEU A 252 -52.84 -8.55 -7.65
C LEU A 252 -53.56 -9.00 -6.38
N ALA A 253 -53.45 -8.26 -5.30
CA ALA A 253 -54.28 -8.42 -4.13
C ALA A 253 -55.54 -7.56 -4.29
N THR A 254 -56.61 -8.23 -4.50
CA THR A 254 -58.00 -7.75 -4.40
C THR A 254 -58.29 -7.17 -2.98
N SER A 255 -58.75 -5.91 -2.97
CA SER A 255 -59.36 -5.30 -1.77
C SER A 255 -60.69 -5.96 -1.39
N PRO A 256 -61.09 -5.87 -0.13
CA PRO A 256 -62.24 -5.03 0.16
C PRO A 256 -62.08 -4.05 1.32
N ALA A 257 -62.80 -2.97 1.14
CA ALA A 257 -62.99 -1.85 2.03
C ALA A 257 -63.61 -2.18 3.39
N THR A 258 -63.25 -1.43 4.44
CA THR A 258 -64.20 -0.78 5.36
C THR A 258 -63.44 0.17 6.31
N GLN A 259 -63.82 1.44 6.29
CA GLN A 259 -63.58 2.46 7.31
C GLN A 259 -64.66 2.34 8.41
N PRO A 260 -64.71 3.14 9.54
CA PRO A 260 -63.80 4.19 10.00
C PRO A 260 -63.59 4.27 11.54
N ALA A 261 -62.80 5.25 11.93
CA ALA A 261 -62.96 6.20 13.04
C ALA A 261 -62.14 6.08 14.32
N THR A 262 -61.55 7.22 14.57
CA THR A 262 -61.33 8.02 15.79
C THR A 262 -60.12 7.73 16.67
N GLY A 263 -59.24 8.73 16.72
CA GLY A 263 -59.02 9.43 17.94
C GLY A 263 -57.59 9.52 18.45
N SER A 264 -57.11 10.74 18.46
CA SER A 264 -56.26 11.37 19.46
C SER A 264 -54.74 11.36 19.33
N ALA A 265 -54.31 12.55 19.34
CA ALA A 265 -52.99 13.15 19.39
C ALA A 265 -52.05 12.65 20.51
N HIS A 266 -50.76 12.61 20.25
CA HIS A 266 -49.74 13.25 21.10
C HIS A 266 -48.43 13.48 20.32
N VAL A 267 -48.13 14.70 20.25
CA VAL A 267 -46.92 15.58 20.24
C VAL A 267 -45.57 14.91 20.40
N ALA A 268 -44.68 15.30 19.43
CA ALA A 268 -43.27 15.72 19.48
C ALA A 268 -42.18 14.75 19.97
N ALA A 269 -41.20 14.54 19.12
CA ALA A 269 -39.85 15.08 19.36
C ALA A 269 -38.99 14.95 18.09
N ASP A 270 -38.52 16.09 17.65
CA ASP A 270 -37.50 16.43 16.72
C ASP A 270 -36.17 15.69 17.03
N SER A 271 -35.55 15.12 16.01
CA SER A 271 -34.16 14.71 16.03
C SER A 271 -33.53 14.94 14.64
N THR A 272 -33.32 16.21 14.38
CA THR A 272 -32.48 16.67 13.25
C THR A 272 -31.02 16.28 13.52
N GLN A 273 -30.47 15.35 12.76
CA GLN A 273 -29.03 15.15 12.71
C GLN A 273 -28.39 16.20 11.77
N PRO A 274 -27.30 16.84 12.18
CA PRO A 274 -26.65 17.87 11.36
C PRO A 274 -25.82 17.23 10.23
N ILE A 275 -25.99 17.80 9.04
CA ILE A 275 -25.16 17.57 7.84
C ILE A 275 -23.74 18.07 8.13
N PRO A 276 -22.66 17.35 7.79
CA PRO A 276 -21.30 17.85 7.99
C PRO A 276 -21.01 19.00 7.03
N VAL A 277 -20.72 20.16 7.61
CA VAL A 277 -20.26 21.36 6.91
C VAL A 277 -18.83 21.16 6.44
N VAL A 278 -18.61 21.15 5.12
CA VAL A 278 -17.27 21.12 4.50
C VAL A 278 -16.61 22.49 4.74
N THR A 279 -15.46 22.48 5.41
CA THR A 279 -14.68 23.70 5.73
C THR A 279 -13.95 24.25 4.51
N PRO A 280 -13.76 25.59 4.40
CA PRO A 280 -13.16 26.26 3.22
C PRO A 280 -11.71 25.88 2.87
N ALA A 281 -11.00 25.20 3.76
CA ALA A 281 -9.61 24.80 3.53
C ALA A 281 -9.41 23.67 2.50
N GLN A 282 -10.46 22.90 2.19
CA GLN A 282 -10.37 21.79 1.20
C GLN A 282 -10.59 22.26 -0.24
N ILE A 283 -11.15 23.43 -0.45
CA ILE A 283 -11.42 23.99 -1.80
C ILE A 283 -10.15 24.62 -2.39
N SER A 284 -9.20 25.06 -1.56
CA SER A 284 -7.99 25.76 -2.01
C SER A 284 -6.96 24.86 -2.70
N LEU A 285 -6.89 23.58 -2.34
CA LEU A 285 -5.91 22.62 -2.92
C LEU A 285 -6.28 22.14 -4.32
N ILE A 286 -7.56 22.03 -4.63
CA ILE A 286 -8.05 21.63 -5.96
C ILE A 286 -7.86 22.77 -6.98
N ALA A 287 -8.02 24.02 -6.56
CA ALA A 287 -7.82 25.19 -7.42
C ALA A 287 -6.35 25.43 -7.78
N ILE A 288 -5.40 25.09 -6.89
CA ILE A 288 -3.96 25.22 -7.15
C ILE A 288 -3.49 24.15 -8.14
N TRP A 289 -4.01 22.93 -8.04
CA TRP A 289 -3.65 21.83 -8.94
C TRP A 289 -4.13 22.07 -10.39
N HIS A 290 -5.35 22.61 -10.57
CA HIS A 290 -5.88 22.96 -11.90
C HIS A 290 -5.12 24.10 -12.57
N ARG A 291 -4.63 25.07 -11.80
CA ARG A 291 -3.87 26.21 -12.34
C ARG A 291 -2.46 25.79 -12.81
N HIS A 292 -1.87 24.80 -12.16
CA HIS A 292 -0.55 24.27 -12.56
C HIS A 292 -0.60 23.46 -13.86
N GLN A 293 -1.68 22.74 -14.12
CA GLN A 293 -1.89 22.01 -15.38
C GLN A 293 -2.14 22.94 -16.59
N GLN A 294 -2.75 24.10 -16.39
CA GLN A 294 -2.98 25.04 -17.49
C GLN A 294 -1.71 25.80 -17.91
N MET A 295 -0.80 26.07 -16.97
CA MET A 295 0.47 26.74 -17.29
C MET A 295 1.44 25.86 -18.07
N SER A 296 1.43 24.55 -17.87
CA SER A 296 2.29 23.61 -18.60
C SER A 296 1.88 23.38 -20.06
N ARG A 297 0.68 23.80 -20.46
CA ARG A 297 0.20 23.70 -21.87
C ARG A 297 0.49 24.94 -22.72
N LEU A 298 0.94 26.03 -22.11
CA LEU A 298 1.22 27.30 -22.81
C LEU A 298 2.71 27.52 -23.14
N THR A 299 3.61 26.62 -22.73
CA THR A 299 5.05 26.71 -23.02
C THR A 299 5.54 25.75 -24.11
N LEU A 300 4.62 25.13 -24.86
CA LEU A 300 4.93 24.26 -26.01
C LEU A 300 4.13 24.70 -27.26
N ARG A 301 4.27 25.97 -27.61
CA ARG A 301 3.95 26.48 -28.95
C ARG A 301 5.03 27.47 -29.37
#